data_c4e4af9375e14edaa0d46c38323e13dd
#
_entry.id   c4e4af9375e14edaa0d46c38323e13dd
#
_cell.length_a   1.000
_cell.length_b   1.000
_cell.length_c   1.000
_cell.angle_alpha   90.00
_cell.angle_beta   90.00
_cell.angle_gamma   90.00
#
_symmetry.space_group_name_H-M   'P 1'
#
loop_
_entity.id
_entity.type
_entity.pdbx_description
1 polymer ?
#
loop_
_entity_poly.entity_id
_entity_poly.type
_entity_poly.pdbx_seq_one_letter_code
_entity_poly.pdbx_strand_id
1 'polypeptide(L)'
;MDQTRRRNHHKRRVTKKLINEYPELALDIEEIMEKWIELLLPIENNIKLLSLLKEKGYSLYIISNFHLDAYNRFLKKQDWFTLFDGAIISAKEKLIKPDLRIYELLLERYQLKADECLFIDDSLNNINACKNVGMDGIHLPDNSKLEEELKEHHII
;
A
#
# COMPACT_ATOMS: atom_id res chain seq x y z
N MET A 1 10.31 11.62 22.24
CA MET A 1 11.44 11.64 21.28
C MET A 1 10.84 11.60 19.88
N ASP A 2 11.00 12.67 19.12
CA ASP A 2 10.24 12.99 17.90
C ASP A 2 10.41 11.91 16.82
N GLN A 3 9.30 11.37 16.33
CA GLN A 3 9.26 10.34 15.27
C GLN A 3 9.93 10.84 13.97
N THR A 4 9.85 12.13 13.69
CA THR A 4 10.48 12.78 12.52
C THR A 4 12.01 12.67 12.57
N ARG A 5 12.62 12.79 13.74
CA ARG A 5 14.08 12.62 13.93
C ARG A 5 14.54 11.18 13.70
N ARG A 6 13.77 10.17 14.14
CA ARG A 6 14.10 8.75 13.92
C ARG A 6 14.03 8.37 12.43
N ARG A 7 13.06 8.90 11.68
CA ARG A 7 12.85 8.63 10.26
C ARG A 7 13.93 9.24 9.37
N ASN A 8 14.29 10.49 9.61
CA ASN A 8 15.42 11.13 8.94
C ASN A 8 16.73 10.37 9.19
N HIS A 9 16.86 9.74 10.36
CA HIS A 9 18.03 8.92 10.69
C HIS A 9 18.06 7.63 9.86
N HIS A 10 16.92 6.95 9.66
CA HIS A 10 16.86 5.73 8.86
C HIS A 10 17.13 6.01 7.37
N LYS A 11 16.46 7.00 6.78
CA LYS A 11 16.71 7.44 5.39
C LYS A 11 18.19 7.77 5.18
N ARG A 12 18.76 8.60 6.04
CA ARG A 12 20.19 8.96 5.99
C ARG A 12 21.11 7.75 6.11
N ARG A 13 20.78 6.76 6.94
CA ARG A 13 21.57 5.54 7.09
C ARG A 13 21.56 4.70 5.82
N VAL A 14 20.39 4.52 5.21
CA VAL A 14 20.26 3.77 3.94
C VAL A 14 20.99 4.49 2.82
N THR A 15 20.78 5.81 2.66
CA THR A 15 21.48 6.62 1.66
C THR A 15 23.00 6.49 1.81
N LYS A 16 23.54 6.65 3.02
CA LYS A 16 24.96 6.49 3.27
C LYS A 16 25.48 5.10 2.94
N LYS A 17 24.71 4.05 3.26
CA LYS A 17 25.08 2.68 2.93
C LYS A 17 25.20 2.49 1.42
N LEU A 18 24.20 2.95 0.67
CA LEU A 18 24.21 2.86 -0.80
C LEU A 18 25.36 3.67 -1.43
N ILE A 19 25.62 4.88 -0.94
CA ILE A 19 26.74 5.70 -1.44
C ILE A 19 28.09 5.04 -1.15
N ASN A 20 28.25 4.39 0.02
CA ASN A 20 29.48 3.68 0.32
C ASN A 20 29.68 2.44 -0.56
N GLU A 21 28.61 1.79 -0.97
CA GLU A 21 28.63 0.60 -1.84
C GLU A 21 28.82 0.98 -3.32
N TYR A 22 28.26 2.15 -3.73
CA TYR A 22 28.29 2.66 -5.11
C TYR A 22 28.67 4.15 -5.13
N PRO A 23 29.94 4.50 -4.83
CA PRO A 23 30.36 5.89 -4.67
C PRO A 23 30.27 6.71 -5.98
N GLU A 24 30.39 6.04 -7.13
CA GLU A 24 30.24 6.66 -8.46
C GLU A 24 28.81 7.13 -8.74
N LEU A 25 27.80 6.57 -8.05
CA LEU A 25 26.37 6.92 -8.18
C LEU A 25 25.88 7.82 -7.04
N ALA A 26 26.77 8.44 -6.27
CA ALA A 26 26.42 9.17 -5.06
C ALA A 26 25.36 10.25 -5.29
N LEU A 27 25.49 11.04 -6.37
CA LEU A 27 24.53 12.11 -6.71
C LEU A 27 23.17 11.54 -7.13
N ASP A 28 23.16 10.49 -7.95
CA ASP A 28 21.92 9.82 -8.38
C ASP A 28 21.19 9.19 -7.20
N ILE A 29 21.93 8.56 -6.29
CA ILE A 29 21.37 7.98 -5.07
C ILE A 29 20.73 9.06 -4.18
N GLU A 30 21.40 10.19 -3.98
CA GLU A 30 20.85 11.30 -3.20
C GLU A 30 19.57 11.85 -3.86
N GLU A 31 19.57 12.05 -5.17
CA GLU A 31 18.41 12.56 -5.92
C GLU A 31 17.24 11.59 -5.86
N ILE A 32 17.46 10.30 -6.13
CA ILE A 32 16.41 9.27 -6.02
C ILE A 32 15.86 9.21 -4.60
N MET A 33 16.72 9.15 -3.60
CA MET A 33 16.30 9.08 -2.19
C MET A 33 15.51 10.32 -1.75
N GLU A 34 15.71 11.46 -2.40
CA GLU A 34 14.94 12.67 -2.12
C GLU A 34 13.61 12.70 -2.86
N LYS A 35 13.58 12.30 -4.12
CA LYS A 35 12.45 12.47 -5.05
C LYS A 35 11.64 11.21 -5.33
N TRP A 36 12.03 10.01 -4.82
CA TRP A 36 11.39 8.74 -5.17
C TRP A 36 9.85 8.73 -5.05
N ILE A 37 9.31 9.53 -4.11
CA ILE A 37 7.85 9.66 -3.95
C ILE A 37 7.22 10.33 -5.18
N GLU A 38 7.94 11.22 -5.86
CA GLU A 38 7.47 11.91 -7.06
C GLU A 38 7.46 11.00 -8.28
N LEU A 39 8.24 9.91 -8.24
CA LEU A 39 8.29 8.88 -9.28
C LEU A 39 7.12 7.88 -9.19
N LEU A 40 6.40 7.86 -8.07
CA LEU A 40 5.22 7.02 -7.91
C LEU A 40 4.02 7.70 -8.59
N LEU A 41 3.68 7.20 -9.76
CA LEU A 41 2.55 7.69 -10.54
C LEU A 41 1.34 6.80 -10.33
N PRO A 42 0.14 7.37 -10.25
CA PRO A 42 -1.10 6.61 -10.20
C PRO A 42 -1.35 5.90 -11.54
N ILE A 43 -2.02 4.75 -11.47
CA ILE A 43 -2.52 4.05 -12.65
C ILE A 43 -3.94 4.55 -12.89
N GLU A 44 -4.11 5.46 -13.85
CA GLU A 44 -5.36 6.19 -14.09
C GLU A 44 -6.58 5.27 -14.29
N ASN A 45 -6.41 4.14 -14.99
CA ASN A 45 -7.51 3.18 -15.19
C ASN A 45 -7.94 2.56 -13.85
N ASN A 46 -6.99 2.27 -12.96
CA ASN A 46 -7.30 1.68 -11.66
C ASN A 46 -8.01 2.68 -10.75
N ILE A 47 -7.69 3.98 -10.87
CA ILE A 47 -8.42 5.03 -10.13
C ILE A 47 -9.90 5.07 -10.55
N LYS A 48 -10.20 4.96 -11.85
CA LYS A 48 -11.60 4.91 -12.33
C LYS A 48 -12.36 3.72 -11.76
N LEU A 49 -11.67 2.58 -11.58
CA LEU A 49 -12.29 1.40 -10.96
C LEU A 49 -12.65 1.62 -9.49
N LEU A 50 -11.90 2.46 -8.75
CA LEU A 50 -12.27 2.80 -7.36
C LEU A 50 -13.63 3.50 -7.31
N SER A 51 -13.87 4.47 -8.20
CA SER A 51 -15.17 5.15 -8.29
C SER A 51 -16.31 4.19 -8.64
N LEU A 52 -16.09 3.31 -9.62
CA LEU A 52 -17.04 2.28 -10.02
C LEU A 52 -17.38 1.33 -8.86
N LEU A 53 -16.39 0.91 -8.10
CA LEU A 53 -16.58 0.05 -6.92
C LEU A 53 -17.40 0.76 -5.83
N LYS A 54 -17.13 2.04 -5.58
CA LYS A 54 -17.96 2.85 -4.66
C LYS A 54 -19.38 3.00 -5.13
N GLU A 55 -19.63 3.24 -6.42
CA GLU A 55 -20.98 3.31 -7.02
C GLU A 55 -21.76 1.99 -6.89
N LYS A 56 -21.03 0.85 -6.93
CA LYS A 56 -21.60 -0.49 -6.68
C LYS A 56 -21.85 -0.79 -5.20
N GLY A 57 -21.45 0.11 -4.28
CA GLY A 57 -21.68 -0.02 -2.85
C GLY A 57 -20.56 -0.73 -2.08
N TYR A 58 -19.41 -0.98 -2.70
CA TYR A 58 -18.27 -1.57 -2.00
C TYR A 58 -17.61 -0.57 -1.05
N SER A 59 -17.21 -1.04 0.12
CA SER A 59 -16.29 -0.31 1.02
C SER A 59 -14.85 -0.60 0.63
N LEU A 60 -14.02 0.43 0.57
CA LEU A 60 -12.64 0.34 0.09
C LEU A 60 -11.66 0.61 1.24
N TYR A 61 -10.69 -0.27 1.42
CA TYR A 61 -9.68 -0.15 2.48
C TYR A 61 -8.26 -0.35 1.91
N ILE A 62 -7.29 0.25 2.57
CA ILE A 62 -5.87 0.11 2.23
C ILE A 62 -5.15 -0.68 3.31
N ILE A 63 -4.39 -1.72 2.93
CA ILE A 63 -3.32 -2.31 3.75
C ILE A 63 -2.00 -2.14 2.99
N SER A 64 -1.07 -1.34 3.51
CA SER A 64 0.15 -1.03 2.78
C SER A 64 1.40 -1.06 3.65
N ASN A 65 2.44 -1.73 3.11
CA ASN A 65 3.80 -1.67 3.63
C ASN A 65 4.45 -0.36 3.17
N PHE A 66 4.05 0.76 3.76
CA PHE A 66 4.41 2.08 3.27
C PHE A 66 4.89 3.02 4.37
N HIS A 67 5.74 3.98 4.00
CA HIS A 67 6.22 5.01 4.92
C HIS A 67 5.13 6.05 5.19
N LEU A 68 4.96 6.42 6.47
CA LEU A 68 3.90 7.33 6.87
C LEU A 68 4.04 8.72 6.24
N ASP A 69 5.27 9.25 6.07
CA ASP A 69 5.48 10.56 5.44
C ASP A 69 5.12 10.54 3.95
N ALA A 70 5.45 9.45 3.25
CA ALA A 70 5.05 9.24 1.87
C ALA A 70 3.52 9.15 1.76
N TYR A 71 2.89 8.32 2.59
CA TYR A 71 1.44 8.21 2.65
C TYR A 71 0.76 9.58 2.88
N ASN A 72 1.22 10.34 3.87
CA ASN A 72 0.68 11.68 4.16
C ASN A 72 0.88 12.69 3.00
N ARG A 73 1.95 12.55 2.21
CA ARG A 73 2.16 13.37 1.01
C ARG A 73 1.19 12.98 -0.11
N PHE A 74 0.94 11.67 -0.29
CA PHE A 74 -0.04 11.20 -1.26
C PHE A 74 -1.46 11.66 -0.91
N LEU A 75 -1.88 11.52 0.34
CA LEU A 75 -3.18 12.02 0.82
C LEU A 75 -3.42 13.51 0.48
N LYS A 76 -2.34 14.31 0.46
CA LYS A 76 -2.45 15.76 0.15
C LYS A 76 -2.46 16.07 -1.34
N LYS A 77 -1.94 15.16 -2.17
CA LYS A 77 -1.76 15.40 -3.61
C LYS A 77 -2.82 14.72 -4.48
N GLN A 78 -3.50 13.71 -3.94
CA GLN A 78 -4.34 12.79 -4.72
C GLN A 78 -5.73 12.70 -4.11
N ASP A 79 -6.71 13.32 -4.73
CA ASP A 79 -8.09 13.38 -4.24
C ASP A 79 -8.78 12.02 -4.20
N TRP A 80 -8.35 11.06 -5.05
CA TRP A 80 -8.92 9.71 -5.08
C TRP A 80 -8.70 8.90 -3.78
N PHE A 81 -7.79 9.32 -2.91
CA PHE A 81 -7.69 8.71 -1.57
C PHE A 81 -8.93 8.91 -0.71
N THR A 82 -9.75 9.92 -1.02
CA THR A 82 -11.03 10.14 -0.32
C THR A 82 -12.07 9.05 -0.60
N LEU A 83 -11.85 8.22 -1.62
CA LEU A 83 -12.70 7.07 -1.93
C LEU A 83 -12.52 5.91 -0.93
N PHE A 84 -11.42 5.88 -0.17
CA PHE A 84 -11.17 4.83 0.80
C PHE A 84 -11.82 5.14 2.15
N ASP A 85 -12.51 4.14 2.70
CA ASP A 85 -13.19 4.21 3.99
C ASP A 85 -12.21 4.04 5.16
N GLY A 86 -10.99 3.54 4.88
CA GLY A 86 -9.96 3.44 5.89
C GLY A 86 -8.63 2.89 5.39
N ALA A 87 -7.61 2.93 6.28
CA ALA A 87 -6.26 2.49 5.93
C ALA A 87 -5.48 1.93 7.12
N ILE A 88 -4.75 0.85 6.86
CA ILE A 88 -3.74 0.27 7.75
C ILE A 88 -2.37 0.46 7.08
N ILE A 89 -1.54 1.33 7.65
CA ILE A 89 -0.22 1.67 7.13
C ILE A 89 0.85 1.11 8.06
N SER A 90 1.70 0.23 7.54
CA SER A 90 2.69 -0.53 8.32
C SER A 90 3.55 0.34 9.24
N ALA A 91 4.01 1.48 8.75
CA ALA A 91 4.84 2.40 9.55
C ALA A 91 4.11 3.02 10.74
N LYS A 92 2.78 3.13 10.70
CA LYS A 92 1.94 3.62 11.78
C LYS A 92 1.67 2.53 12.81
N GLU A 93 1.34 1.34 12.31
CA GLU A 93 0.88 0.22 13.14
C GLU A 93 2.03 -0.65 13.67
N LYS A 94 3.26 -0.50 13.11
CA LYS A 94 4.44 -1.34 13.41
C LYS A 94 4.21 -2.83 13.08
N LEU A 95 3.33 -3.09 12.14
CA LEU A 95 3.04 -4.38 11.55
C LEU A 95 3.34 -4.30 10.05
N ILE A 96 3.76 -5.39 9.45
CA ILE A 96 4.13 -5.44 8.03
C ILE A 96 3.53 -6.69 7.39
N LYS A 97 2.92 -6.57 6.21
CA LYS A 97 2.51 -7.75 5.43
C LYS A 97 3.75 -8.61 5.15
N PRO A 98 3.69 -9.93 5.25
CA PRO A 98 2.52 -10.83 5.41
C PRO A 98 2.19 -11.23 6.87
N ASP A 99 2.56 -10.47 7.89
CA ASP A 99 2.18 -10.77 9.28
C ASP A 99 0.65 -10.77 9.41
N LEU A 100 0.07 -11.87 9.92
CA LEU A 100 -1.38 -12.05 10.01
C LEU A 100 -2.05 -10.94 10.81
N ARG A 101 -1.37 -10.42 11.84
CA ARG A 101 -1.88 -9.37 12.71
C ARG A 101 -2.26 -8.07 11.99
N ILE A 102 -1.67 -7.78 10.81
CA ILE A 102 -2.01 -6.56 10.06
C ILE A 102 -3.39 -6.67 9.40
N TYR A 103 -3.77 -7.89 8.98
CA TYR A 103 -5.09 -8.17 8.41
C TYR A 103 -6.14 -8.24 9.51
N GLU A 104 -5.85 -8.95 10.62
CA GLU A 104 -6.71 -8.99 11.81
C GLU A 104 -7.00 -7.58 12.34
N LEU A 105 -5.99 -6.70 12.37
CA LEU A 105 -6.15 -5.29 12.77
C LEU A 105 -7.10 -4.53 11.84
N LEU A 106 -7.08 -4.78 10.52
CA LEU A 106 -8.05 -4.19 9.60
C LEU A 106 -9.47 -4.64 9.95
N LEU A 107 -9.66 -5.97 10.05
CA LEU A 107 -10.97 -6.56 10.34
C LEU A 107 -11.54 -6.04 11.66
N GLU A 108 -10.75 -6.01 12.72
CA GLU A 108 -11.15 -5.50 14.04
C GLU A 108 -11.48 -4.00 14.00
N ARG A 109 -10.58 -3.19 13.43
CA ARG A 109 -10.70 -1.71 13.44
C ARG A 109 -11.94 -1.22 12.72
N TYR A 110 -12.28 -1.86 11.59
CA TYR A 110 -13.40 -1.46 10.76
C TYR A 110 -14.61 -2.39 10.89
N GLN A 111 -14.59 -3.33 11.85
CA GLN A 111 -15.67 -4.27 12.14
C GLN A 111 -16.11 -5.06 10.90
N LEU A 112 -15.12 -5.53 10.12
CA LEU A 112 -15.35 -6.27 8.89
C LEU A 112 -15.41 -7.77 9.19
N LYS A 113 -16.23 -8.50 8.42
CA LYS A 113 -16.20 -9.96 8.38
C LYS A 113 -15.21 -10.43 7.33
N ALA A 114 -14.35 -11.35 7.71
CA ALA A 114 -13.28 -11.81 6.83
C ALA A 114 -13.82 -12.43 5.52
N ASP A 115 -14.87 -13.23 5.61
CA ASP A 115 -15.54 -13.90 4.50
C ASP A 115 -16.31 -12.96 3.55
N GLU A 116 -16.47 -11.68 3.93
CA GLU A 116 -17.02 -10.61 3.08
C GLU A 116 -15.93 -9.71 2.47
N CYS A 117 -14.63 -10.03 2.71
CA CYS A 117 -13.50 -9.20 2.28
C CYS A 117 -12.69 -9.87 1.17
N LEU A 118 -12.41 -9.11 0.12
CA LEU A 118 -11.50 -9.48 -0.95
C LEU A 118 -10.24 -8.62 -0.88
N PHE A 119 -9.07 -9.24 -0.72
CA PHE A 119 -7.78 -8.58 -0.71
C PHE A 119 -7.07 -8.74 -2.05
N ILE A 120 -6.56 -7.65 -2.62
CA ILE A 120 -5.86 -7.64 -3.90
C ILE A 120 -4.44 -7.13 -3.67
N ASP A 121 -3.44 -7.93 -4.06
CA ASP A 121 -2.04 -7.61 -3.81
C ASP A 121 -1.13 -8.29 -4.85
N ASP A 122 0.01 -7.69 -5.16
CA ASP A 122 0.99 -8.21 -6.12
C ASP A 122 1.89 -9.31 -5.54
N SER A 123 1.88 -9.49 -4.23
CA SER A 123 2.67 -10.50 -3.53
C SER A 123 1.84 -11.72 -3.16
N LEU A 124 2.19 -12.87 -3.72
CA LEU A 124 1.53 -14.14 -3.38
C LEU A 124 1.61 -14.46 -1.87
N ASN A 125 2.71 -14.07 -1.19
CA ASN A 125 2.84 -14.27 0.25
C ASN A 125 1.79 -13.47 1.03
N ASN A 126 1.48 -12.25 0.58
CA ASN A 126 0.46 -11.41 1.19
C ASN A 126 -0.95 -12.00 0.97
N ILE A 127 -1.20 -12.56 -0.23
CA ILE A 127 -2.46 -13.25 -0.55
C ILE A 127 -2.62 -14.51 0.30
N ASN A 128 -1.58 -15.31 0.45
CA ASN A 128 -1.64 -16.51 1.31
C ASN A 128 -1.91 -16.13 2.78
N ALA A 129 -1.32 -15.04 3.24
CA ALA A 129 -1.54 -14.55 4.61
C ALA A 129 -2.99 -14.04 4.81
N CYS A 130 -3.57 -13.30 3.87
CA CYS A 130 -4.96 -12.85 3.99
C CYS A 130 -5.95 -14.04 4.01
N LYS A 131 -5.69 -15.08 3.21
CA LYS A 131 -6.51 -16.32 3.24
C LYS A 131 -6.44 -17.04 4.57
N ASN A 132 -5.29 -17.02 5.26
CA ASN A 132 -5.15 -17.61 6.59
C ASN A 132 -5.98 -16.92 7.68
N VAL A 133 -6.41 -15.67 7.48
CA VAL A 133 -7.34 -14.98 8.38
C VAL A 133 -8.80 -15.04 7.89
N GLY A 134 -9.07 -15.82 6.84
CA GLY A 134 -10.42 -16.08 6.32
C GLY A 134 -10.91 -15.09 5.26
N MET A 135 -10.07 -14.19 4.78
CA MET A 135 -10.39 -13.29 3.65
C MET A 135 -10.19 -14.02 2.32
N ASP A 136 -10.92 -13.60 1.28
CA ASP A 136 -10.56 -13.95 -0.10
C ASP A 136 -9.42 -13.09 -0.62
N GLY A 137 -8.70 -13.57 -1.65
CA GLY A 137 -7.56 -12.86 -2.20
C GLY A 137 -7.29 -13.12 -3.67
N ILE A 138 -7.01 -12.04 -4.41
CA ILE A 138 -6.56 -12.03 -5.80
C ILE A 138 -5.07 -11.69 -5.84
N HIS A 139 -4.26 -12.59 -6.42
CA HIS A 139 -2.86 -12.32 -6.70
C HIS A 139 -2.75 -11.55 -8.01
N LEU A 140 -2.36 -10.27 -7.95
CA LEU A 140 -2.32 -9.33 -9.07
C LEU A 140 -0.88 -8.83 -9.34
N PRO A 141 0.00 -9.66 -9.92
CA PRO A 141 1.39 -9.25 -10.20
C PRO A 141 1.49 -8.18 -11.32
N ASP A 142 0.48 -8.06 -12.16
CA ASP A 142 0.35 -7.05 -13.20
C ASP A 142 -0.88 -6.17 -12.93
N ASN A 143 -0.62 -4.99 -12.37
CA ASN A 143 -1.67 -4.04 -12.00
C ASN A 143 -2.52 -3.54 -13.19
N SER A 144 -2.06 -3.71 -14.44
CA SER A 144 -2.86 -3.36 -15.64
C SER A 144 -4.05 -4.29 -15.84
N LYS A 145 -4.05 -5.47 -15.21
CA LYS A 145 -5.09 -6.49 -15.31
C LYS A 145 -6.18 -6.39 -14.24
N LEU A 146 -6.15 -5.35 -13.40
CA LEU A 146 -7.11 -5.23 -12.30
C LEU A 146 -8.56 -5.30 -12.77
N GLU A 147 -8.90 -4.66 -13.88
CA GLU A 147 -10.27 -4.67 -14.42
C GLU A 147 -10.70 -6.07 -14.88
N GLU A 148 -9.80 -6.81 -15.54
CA GLU A 148 -10.02 -8.18 -15.98
C GLU A 148 -10.29 -9.10 -14.78
N GLU A 149 -9.44 -9.06 -13.79
CA GLU A 149 -9.58 -9.84 -12.54
C GLU A 149 -10.87 -9.53 -11.79
N LEU A 150 -11.26 -8.26 -11.70
CA LEU A 150 -12.52 -7.87 -11.06
C LEU A 150 -13.73 -8.41 -11.82
N LYS A 151 -13.70 -8.49 -13.17
CA LYS A 151 -14.75 -9.08 -13.99
C LYS A 151 -14.81 -10.61 -13.83
N GLU A 152 -13.65 -11.29 -13.86
CA GLU A 152 -13.58 -12.74 -13.68
C GLU A 152 -14.13 -13.19 -12.33
N HIS A 153 -13.93 -12.37 -11.30
CA HIS A 153 -14.43 -12.60 -9.95
C HIS A 153 -15.87 -12.05 -9.74
N HIS A 154 -16.55 -11.59 -10.79
CA HIS A 154 -17.92 -11.06 -10.76
C HIS A 154 -18.12 -9.87 -9.80
N ILE A 155 -17.09 -9.07 -9.60
CA ILE A 155 -17.14 -7.87 -8.75
C ILE A 155 -17.69 -6.68 -9.54
N ILE A 156 -17.31 -6.58 -10.83
CA ILE A 156 -17.80 -5.51 -11.74
C ILE A 156 -18.39 -6.07 -13.01
#